data_fcfee24da23f875e4748721a2cce5aff
#
_entry.id   fcfee24da23f875e4748721a2cce5aff
#
_cell.length_a   1.000
_cell.length_b   1.000
_cell.length_c   1.000
_cell.angle_alpha   90.00
_cell.angle_beta   90.00
_cell.angle_gamma   90.00
#
_symmetry.space_group_name_H-M   'P 1'
#
loop_
_entity.id
_entity.type
_entity.pdbx_description
1 polymer ?
#
loop_
_entity_poly.entity_id
_entity_poly.type
_entity_poly.pdbx_seq_one_letter_code
_entity_poly.pdbx_strand_id
1 'polypeptide(L)'
;MAIQQPETPYLQIIRRTLWLLLAVTLLAGCEKTEERAGLTTTQDEVVLRSTAGSEAAFTVSSTEAWSLTTTGSGFDVSPTRGGRGETTVTVRAQDDNTGHSRIKLGTVMLNLTAGGAQCSVTVSQSPATATQTMLLYMPGRDLLNFYKQNIDGVLKAVDANVPGDGRILVCYQPNTHSQAEMYEAYFN
;
A
#
# COMPACT_ATOMS: atom_id res chain seq x y z
N MET A 1 -69.75 21.18 -49.92
CA MET A 1 -69.69 19.71 -50.13
C MET A 1 -68.22 19.31 -50.01
N ALA A 2 -67.82 18.92 -48.82
CA ALA A 2 -66.42 18.57 -48.54
C ALA A 2 -66.18 17.07 -48.88
N ILE A 3 -65.30 16.84 -49.83
CA ILE A 3 -64.97 15.48 -50.27
C ILE A 3 -63.96 14.90 -49.22
N GLN A 4 -64.43 13.96 -48.42
CA GLN A 4 -63.61 13.20 -47.49
C GLN A 4 -62.96 12.09 -48.31
N GLN A 5 -61.62 12.23 -48.50
CA GLN A 5 -60.88 11.16 -49.14
C GLN A 5 -60.68 10.02 -48.09
N PRO A 6 -60.88 8.75 -48.44
CA PRO A 6 -60.65 7.60 -47.58
C PRO A 6 -59.14 7.45 -47.31
N GLU A 7 -58.73 7.55 -46.06
CA GLU A 7 -57.36 7.27 -45.66
C GLU A 7 -57.00 5.83 -46.02
N THR A 8 -55.94 5.66 -46.77
CA THR A 8 -55.44 4.35 -47.16
C THR A 8 -54.97 3.58 -45.95
N PRO A 9 -55.21 2.28 -45.85
CA PRO A 9 -54.84 1.46 -44.69
C PRO A 9 -53.33 1.53 -44.37
N TYR A 10 -52.54 1.93 -45.33
CA TYR A 10 -51.10 2.11 -45.19
C TYR A 10 -50.73 3.30 -44.29
N LEU A 11 -51.45 4.40 -44.35
CA LEU A 11 -51.25 5.56 -43.52
C LEU A 11 -51.61 5.29 -42.04
N GLN A 12 -52.58 4.45 -41.78
CA GLN A 12 -52.94 4.10 -40.41
C GLN A 12 -51.89 3.20 -39.76
N ILE A 13 -51.26 2.32 -40.53
CA ILE A 13 -50.17 1.47 -40.05
C ILE A 13 -48.95 2.33 -39.73
N ILE A 14 -48.57 3.26 -40.60
CA ILE A 14 -47.41 4.15 -40.36
C ILE A 14 -47.65 5.03 -39.13
N ARG A 15 -48.84 5.58 -38.92
CA ARG A 15 -49.16 6.37 -37.71
C ARG A 15 -49.08 5.53 -36.45
N ARG A 16 -49.57 4.29 -36.46
CA ARG A 16 -49.51 3.39 -35.31
C ARG A 16 -48.07 2.96 -34.98
N THR A 17 -47.26 2.66 -35.99
CA THR A 17 -45.83 2.30 -35.77
C THR A 17 -45.01 3.51 -35.31
N LEU A 18 -45.29 4.72 -35.81
CA LEU A 18 -44.61 5.94 -35.35
C LEU A 18 -44.96 6.30 -33.91
N TRP A 19 -46.22 6.11 -33.48
CA TRP A 19 -46.63 6.30 -32.10
C TRP A 19 -46.03 5.25 -31.15
N LEU A 20 -45.87 4.00 -31.59
CA LEU A 20 -45.21 2.92 -30.82
C LEU A 20 -43.69 3.17 -30.69
N LEU A 21 -43.03 3.67 -31.74
CA LEU A 21 -41.62 4.05 -31.69
C LEU A 21 -41.39 5.26 -30.77
N LEU A 22 -42.29 6.26 -30.79
CA LEU A 22 -42.21 7.43 -29.92
C LEU A 22 -42.45 7.06 -28.43
N ALA A 23 -43.34 6.12 -28.16
CA ALA A 23 -43.60 5.62 -26.80
C ALA A 23 -42.43 4.81 -26.24
N VAL A 24 -41.69 4.07 -27.06
CA VAL A 24 -40.52 3.31 -26.65
C VAL A 24 -39.32 4.22 -26.31
N THR A 25 -39.17 5.36 -27.00
CA THR A 25 -38.09 6.31 -26.70
C THR A 25 -38.33 7.13 -25.42
N LEU A 26 -39.59 7.23 -24.96
CA LEU A 26 -39.92 7.90 -23.69
C LEU A 26 -39.76 7.00 -22.47
N LEU A 27 -39.54 5.68 -22.64
CA LEU A 27 -39.25 4.73 -21.59
C LEU A 27 -37.74 4.51 -21.37
N ALA A 28 -36.87 5.17 -22.14
CA ALA A 28 -35.48 5.34 -21.78
C ALA A 28 -35.41 6.30 -20.58
N GLY A 29 -36.03 5.86 -19.47
CA GLY A 29 -35.86 6.48 -18.17
C GLY A 29 -34.37 6.52 -17.90
N CYS A 30 -33.89 7.69 -17.51
CA CYS A 30 -32.59 7.85 -16.86
C CYS A 30 -32.42 6.71 -15.89
N GLU A 31 -31.66 5.67 -16.24
CA GLU A 31 -31.08 4.79 -15.24
C GLU A 31 -30.19 5.71 -14.40
N LYS A 32 -30.71 6.08 -13.26
CA LYS A 32 -29.91 6.63 -12.20
C LYS A 32 -28.90 5.53 -11.90
N THR A 33 -27.72 5.64 -12.52
CA THR A 33 -26.59 4.82 -12.14
C THR A 33 -26.41 5.11 -10.65
N GLU A 34 -26.86 4.22 -9.79
CA GLU A 34 -26.55 4.30 -8.38
C GLU A 34 -25.04 4.21 -8.29
N GLU A 35 -24.41 5.35 -8.08
CA GLU A 35 -22.98 5.46 -7.89
C GLU A 35 -22.71 4.58 -6.66
N ARG A 36 -22.21 3.36 -6.89
CA ARG A 36 -21.89 2.44 -5.81
C ARG A 36 -20.99 3.16 -4.84
N ALA A 37 -21.41 3.22 -3.57
CA ALA A 37 -20.61 3.77 -2.51
C ALA A 37 -19.20 3.19 -2.57
N GLY A 38 -18.22 4.02 -2.92
CA GLY A 38 -16.84 3.63 -3.17
C GLY A 38 -15.91 4.24 -2.13
N LEU A 39 -14.95 3.43 -1.69
CA LEU A 39 -13.87 3.86 -0.82
C LEU A 39 -12.58 3.21 -1.32
N THR A 40 -11.60 4.02 -1.67
CA THR A 40 -10.30 3.55 -2.17
C THR A 40 -9.16 4.36 -1.56
N THR A 41 -7.97 3.75 -1.56
CA THR A 41 -6.73 4.39 -1.12
C THR A 41 -5.70 4.35 -2.24
N THR A 42 -4.78 5.31 -2.26
CA THR A 42 -3.71 5.36 -3.28
C THR A 42 -2.66 4.27 -3.09
N GLN A 43 -2.60 3.65 -1.92
CA GLN A 43 -1.62 2.61 -1.60
C GLN A 43 -2.13 1.69 -0.48
N ASP A 44 -1.65 0.45 -0.47
CA ASP A 44 -2.03 -0.57 0.52
C ASP A 44 -1.05 -0.63 1.69
N GLU A 45 0.11 0.02 1.57
CA GLU A 45 1.12 0.13 2.60
C GLU A 45 1.73 1.53 2.64
N VAL A 46 1.91 2.04 3.85
CA VAL A 46 2.67 3.26 4.15
C VAL A 46 3.93 2.88 4.92
N VAL A 47 5.08 3.37 4.45
CA VAL A 47 6.37 3.10 5.07
C VAL A 47 6.95 4.37 5.65
N LEU A 48 7.04 4.41 6.97
CA LEU A 48 7.70 5.48 7.72
C LEU A 48 9.22 5.28 7.71
N ARG A 49 9.98 6.36 7.89
CA ARG A 49 11.42 6.25 8.15
C ARG A 49 11.64 5.72 9.57
N SER A 50 12.87 5.32 9.86
CA SER A 50 13.25 4.75 11.18
C SER A 50 13.12 5.72 12.35
N THR A 51 13.12 7.03 12.11
CA THR A 51 13.12 8.05 13.16
C THR A 51 11.72 8.42 13.63
N ALA A 52 11.57 8.63 14.93
CA ALA A 52 10.38 9.22 15.52
C ALA A 52 10.03 10.57 14.87
N GLY A 53 8.75 10.84 14.76
CA GLY A 53 8.26 12.04 14.09
C GLY A 53 8.31 11.99 12.57
N SER A 54 8.84 10.92 11.95
CA SER A 54 8.78 10.75 10.49
C SER A 54 7.33 10.62 10.02
N GLU A 55 7.03 11.23 8.88
CA GLU A 55 5.69 11.28 8.32
C GLU A 55 5.65 10.67 6.92
N ALA A 56 4.53 10.04 6.61
CA ALA A 56 4.18 9.62 5.27
C ALA A 56 2.67 9.78 5.09
N ALA A 57 2.20 9.89 3.86
CA ALA A 57 0.80 10.16 3.59
C ALA A 57 0.24 9.24 2.48
N PHE A 58 -1.05 9.02 2.54
CA PHE A 58 -1.83 8.39 1.47
C PHE A 58 -3.13 9.18 1.25
N THR A 59 -3.70 9.06 0.06
CA THR A 59 -4.96 9.73 -0.26
C THR A 59 -6.11 8.71 -0.19
N VAL A 60 -7.17 9.11 0.48
CA VAL A 60 -8.44 8.42 0.51
C VAL A 60 -9.37 9.09 -0.49
N SER A 61 -9.92 8.34 -1.43
CA SER A 61 -10.99 8.78 -2.33
C SER A 61 -12.28 8.10 -1.94
N SER A 62 -13.31 8.88 -1.64
CA SER A 62 -14.60 8.39 -1.15
C SER A 62 -15.77 9.08 -1.80
N THR A 63 -16.85 8.34 -2.05
CA THR A 63 -18.13 8.86 -2.52
C THR A 63 -19.02 9.36 -1.40
N GLU A 64 -18.69 9.05 -0.14
CA GLU A 64 -19.46 9.38 1.06
C GLU A 64 -18.55 9.72 2.25
N ALA A 65 -19.17 10.05 3.38
CA ALA A 65 -18.43 10.23 4.63
C ALA A 65 -17.80 8.91 5.09
N TRP A 66 -16.56 8.99 5.58
CA TRP A 66 -15.80 7.85 6.07
C TRP A 66 -15.14 8.14 7.42
N SER A 67 -14.79 7.08 8.11
CA SER A 67 -13.99 7.11 9.34
C SER A 67 -12.92 6.03 9.29
N LEU A 68 -11.88 6.19 10.09
CA LEU A 68 -10.85 5.18 10.24
C LEU A 68 -10.70 4.74 11.69
N THR A 69 -10.20 3.53 11.86
CA THR A 69 -9.72 2.96 13.11
C THR A 69 -8.32 2.40 12.90
N THR A 70 -7.52 2.37 13.94
CA THR A 70 -6.16 1.84 13.90
C THR A 70 -6.04 0.61 14.78
N THR A 71 -5.23 -0.35 14.35
CA THR A 71 -4.77 -1.48 15.16
C THR A 71 -3.25 -1.43 15.22
N GLY A 72 -2.68 -1.81 16.36
CA GLY A 72 -1.24 -1.69 16.61
C GLY A 72 -0.90 -0.44 17.42
N SER A 73 0.38 -0.08 17.44
CA SER A 73 0.92 1.02 18.23
C SER A 73 2.17 1.63 17.58
N GLY A 74 2.66 2.74 18.14
CA GLY A 74 3.88 3.39 17.66
C GLY A 74 3.65 4.35 16.50
N PHE A 75 2.40 4.68 16.16
CA PHE A 75 2.08 5.66 15.13
C PHE A 75 0.77 6.40 15.40
N ASP A 76 0.68 7.61 14.89
CA ASP A 76 -0.52 8.44 14.88
C ASP A 76 -1.03 8.61 13.45
N VAL A 77 -2.33 8.83 13.29
CA VAL A 77 -2.98 9.05 11.99
C VAL A 77 -3.91 10.26 12.05
N SER A 78 -3.84 11.13 11.07
CA SER A 78 -4.69 12.31 10.96
C SER A 78 -4.96 12.68 9.50
N PRO A 79 -6.21 13.04 9.14
CA PRO A 79 -7.43 13.02 9.96
C PRO A 79 -7.99 11.60 10.14
N THR A 80 -8.80 11.38 11.18
CA THR A 80 -9.46 10.08 11.45
C THR A 80 -10.84 9.94 10.79
N ARG A 81 -11.29 10.94 10.07
CA ARG A 81 -12.56 10.97 9.33
C ARG A 81 -12.50 11.99 8.20
N GLY A 82 -13.31 11.77 7.18
CA GLY A 82 -13.45 12.68 6.06
C GLY A 82 -14.81 12.56 5.39
N GLY A 83 -15.03 13.42 4.41
CA GLY A 83 -16.25 13.45 3.62
C GLY A 83 -16.07 12.86 2.22
N ARG A 84 -17.02 13.14 1.34
CA ARG A 84 -16.96 12.83 -0.09
C ARG A 84 -15.79 13.58 -0.74
N GLY A 85 -15.12 12.91 -1.68
CA GLY A 85 -13.99 13.42 -2.43
C GLY A 85 -12.67 12.86 -1.94
N GLU A 86 -11.59 13.56 -2.22
CA GLU A 86 -10.24 13.16 -1.85
C GLU A 86 -9.81 13.82 -0.53
N THR A 87 -9.18 13.03 0.31
CA THR A 87 -8.63 13.50 1.58
C THR A 87 -7.24 12.88 1.77
N THR A 88 -6.24 13.70 2.03
CA THR A 88 -4.90 13.21 2.40
C THR A 88 -4.90 12.86 3.87
N VAL A 89 -4.45 11.64 4.17
CA VAL A 89 -4.26 11.10 5.52
C VAL A 89 -2.77 10.99 5.79
N THR A 90 -2.31 11.61 6.85
CA THR A 90 -0.91 11.58 7.29
C THR A 90 -0.75 10.57 8.41
N VAL A 91 0.29 9.75 8.31
CA VAL A 91 0.73 8.80 9.33
C VAL A 91 2.06 9.29 9.87
N ARG A 92 2.24 9.32 11.20
CA ARG A 92 3.44 9.79 11.87
C ARG A 92 3.95 8.74 12.86
N ALA A 93 5.26 8.44 12.82
CA ALA A 93 5.89 7.56 13.78
C ALA A 93 5.98 8.23 15.17
N GLN A 94 5.65 7.50 16.22
CA GLN A 94 5.81 7.94 17.61
C GLN A 94 7.21 7.65 18.14
N ASP A 95 7.78 6.49 17.74
CA ASP A 95 9.04 5.98 18.25
C ASP A 95 10.06 5.76 17.13
N ASP A 96 11.34 5.65 17.51
CA ASP A 96 12.41 5.23 16.62
C ASP A 96 12.37 3.71 16.42
N ASN A 97 12.53 3.25 15.17
CA ASN A 97 12.92 1.87 14.92
C ASN A 97 14.45 1.78 14.94
N THR A 98 14.99 1.44 16.09
CA THR A 98 16.43 1.24 16.27
C THR A 98 16.91 -0.13 15.77
N GLY A 99 15.97 -1.01 15.42
CA GLY A 99 16.27 -2.34 14.90
C GLY A 99 16.74 -2.31 13.44
N HIS A 100 17.31 -3.44 13.01
CA HIS A 100 17.86 -3.60 11.67
C HIS A 100 16.88 -4.24 10.69
N SER A 101 15.65 -4.44 11.11
CA SER A 101 14.58 -4.98 10.29
C SER A 101 13.41 -4.01 10.18
N ARG A 102 12.75 -4.04 9.02
CA ARG A 102 11.46 -3.37 8.86
C ARG A 102 10.45 -3.99 9.82
N ILE A 103 9.76 -3.16 10.58
CA ILE A 103 8.71 -3.59 11.50
C ILE A 103 7.34 -3.16 11.00
N LYS A 104 6.34 -4.02 11.21
CA LYS A 104 4.94 -3.65 11.01
C LYS A 104 4.44 -3.03 12.31
N LEU A 105 4.04 -1.76 12.26
CA LEU A 105 3.46 -1.05 13.40
C LEU A 105 1.99 -1.38 13.59
N GLY A 106 1.25 -1.51 12.48
CA GLY A 106 -0.16 -1.80 12.56
C GLY A 106 -0.90 -1.69 11.23
N THR A 107 -2.20 -1.48 11.32
CA THR A 107 -3.08 -1.32 10.16
C THR A 107 -4.08 -0.20 10.41
N VAL A 108 -4.30 0.63 9.41
CA VAL A 108 -5.37 1.62 9.35
C VAL A 108 -6.54 0.99 8.59
N MET A 109 -7.70 0.89 9.23
CA MET A 109 -8.93 0.37 8.65
C MET A 109 -9.86 1.54 8.35
N LEU A 110 -10.25 1.71 7.10
CA LEU A 110 -11.17 2.76 6.66
C LEU A 110 -12.53 2.14 6.36
N ASN A 111 -13.57 2.81 6.83
CA ASN A 111 -14.95 2.37 6.65
C ASN A 111 -15.82 3.53 6.21
N LEU A 112 -16.74 3.31 5.26
CA LEU A 112 -17.81 4.26 5.01
C LEU A 112 -18.72 4.36 6.22
N THR A 113 -19.13 5.57 6.58
CA THR A 113 -20.00 5.81 7.73
C THR A 113 -21.38 5.19 7.53
N ALA A 114 -21.89 5.15 6.30
CA ALA A 114 -23.15 4.50 5.93
C ALA A 114 -23.04 2.96 5.82
N GLY A 115 -21.83 2.40 5.94
CA GLY A 115 -21.55 0.98 5.74
C GLY A 115 -21.27 0.62 4.28
N GLY A 116 -20.88 -0.63 4.05
CA GLY A 116 -20.68 -1.20 2.71
C GLY A 116 -19.20 -1.34 2.34
N ALA A 117 -18.51 -0.29 1.88
CA ALA A 117 -17.13 -0.38 1.45
C ALA A 117 -16.15 -0.21 2.63
N GLN A 118 -15.09 -1.01 2.59
CA GLN A 118 -14.01 -1.00 3.56
C GLN A 118 -12.68 -1.18 2.82
N CYS A 119 -11.63 -0.49 3.27
CA CYS A 119 -10.27 -0.74 2.83
C CYS A 119 -9.27 -0.64 3.98
N SER A 120 -8.06 -1.15 3.78
CA SER A 120 -7.03 -1.16 4.81
C SER A 120 -5.69 -0.73 4.24
N VAL A 121 -4.91 -0.03 5.08
CA VAL A 121 -3.54 0.37 4.78
C VAL A 121 -2.62 -0.15 5.88
N THR A 122 -1.62 -0.93 5.52
CA THR A 122 -0.59 -1.39 6.46
C THR A 122 0.38 -0.25 6.76
N VAL A 123 0.73 -0.08 8.03
CA VAL A 123 1.76 0.87 8.46
C VAL A 123 2.99 0.11 8.90
N SER A 124 4.11 0.39 8.26
CA SER A 124 5.41 -0.18 8.55
C SER A 124 6.44 0.91 8.79
N GLN A 125 7.51 0.58 9.51
CA GLN A 125 8.63 1.48 9.73
C GLN A 125 9.91 0.84 9.24
N SER A 126 10.69 1.59 8.48
CA SER A 126 12.00 1.17 7.97
C SER A 126 12.97 0.89 9.11
N PRO A 127 13.96 0.03 8.91
CA PRO A 127 15.04 -0.16 9.87
C PRO A 127 15.89 1.10 9.99
N ALA A 128 16.61 1.22 11.10
CA ALA A 128 17.68 2.20 11.23
C ALA A 128 18.69 2.05 10.09
N THR A 129 19.12 3.17 9.53
CA THR A 129 20.15 3.16 8.48
C THR A 129 21.51 3.05 9.17
N ALA A 130 22.30 2.02 8.80
CA ALA A 130 23.66 1.91 9.29
C ALA A 130 24.50 3.13 8.85
N THR A 131 25.14 3.79 9.79
CA THR A 131 26.00 4.95 9.51
C THR A 131 27.36 4.54 8.97
N GLN A 132 27.78 3.30 9.27
CA GLN A 132 29.04 2.73 8.81
C GLN A 132 28.81 1.32 8.24
N THR A 133 29.50 1.00 7.16
CA THR A 133 29.49 -0.34 6.56
C THR A 133 30.91 -0.82 6.42
N MET A 134 31.26 -1.93 7.06
CA MET A 134 32.50 -2.64 6.84
C MET A 134 32.27 -3.77 5.85
N LEU A 135 33.04 -3.80 4.78
CA LEU A 135 33.02 -4.92 3.83
C LEU A 135 34.21 -5.82 4.07
N LEU A 136 33.94 -7.05 4.47
CA LEU A 136 34.95 -8.12 4.57
C LEU A 136 34.81 -9.03 3.35
N TYR A 137 35.83 -9.01 2.50
CA TYR A 137 35.92 -9.94 1.37
C TYR A 137 36.86 -11.08 1.71
N MET A 138 36.36 -12.30 1.74
CA MET A 138 37.10 -13.51 2.09
C MET A 138 37.13 -14.48 0.91
N PRO A 139 38.10 -14.37 0.00
CA PRO A 139 38.24 -15.30 -1.10
C PRO A 139 38.82 -16.61 -0.55
N GLY A 140 38.01 -17.66 -0.51
CA GLY A 140 38.39 -18.95 0.08
C GLY A 140 39.04 -19.89 -0.93
N ARG A 141 40.35 -20.12 -0.81
CA ARG A 141 40.99 -21.32 -1.29
C ARG A 141 41.57 -22.04 -0.08
N ASP A 142 41.11 -23.29 0.18
CA ASP A 142 41.70 -24.26 1.11
C ASP A 142 41.81 -23.88 2.62
N LEU A 143 41.22 -22.75 3.03
CA LEU A 143 41.30 -22.24 4.41
C LEU A 143 39.96 -22.18 5.13
N LEU A 144 39.04 -23.09 4.81
CA LEU A 144 37.67 -23.09 5.29
C LEU A 144 37.57 -22.97 6.83
N ASN A 145 38.44 -23.63 7.57
CA ASN A 145 38.45 -23.60 9.03
C ASN A 145 38.85 -22.22 9.58
N PHE A 146 39.82 -21.56 8.95
CA PHE A 146 40.26 -20.23 9.36
C PHE A 146 39.16 -19.17 9.08
N TYR A 147 38.45 -19.28 7.94
CA TYR A 147 37.38 -18.39 7.64
C TYR A 147 36.21 -18.53 8.59
N LYS A 148 35.83 -19.77 8.96
CA LYS A 148 34.83 -20.01 10.01
C LYS A 148 35.22 -19.36 11.33
N GLN A 149 36.45 -19.55 11.78
CA GLN A 149 36.92 -18.92 13.01
C GLN A 149 36.91 -17.39 12.95
N ASN A 150 37.25 -16.80 11.80
CA ASN A 150 37.21 -15.35 11.61
C ASN A 150 35.79 -14.83 11.58
N ILE A 151 34.87 -15.52 10.87
CA ILE A 151 33.43 -15.15 10.85
C ILE A 151 32.85 -15.28 12.27
N ASP A 152 33.12 -16.37 12.97
CA ASP A 152 32.69 -16.55 14.37
C ASP A 152 33.29 -15.47 15.30
N GLY A 153 34.51 -15.03 15.03
CA GLY A 153 35.14 -13.92 15.74
C GLY A 153 34.44 -12.57 15.48
N VAL A 154 34.06 -12.31 14.23
CA VAL A 154 33.30 -11.12 13.85
C VAL A 154 31.93 -11.16 14.49
N LEU A 155 31.20 -12.28 14.40
CA LEU A 155 29.89 -12.44 15.01
C LEU A 155 29.92 -12.25 16.53
N LYS A 156 30.93 -12.81 17.20
CA LYS A 156 31.16 -12.61 18.64
C LYS A 156 31.46 -11.14 19.00
N ALA A 157 32.17 -10.43 18.14
CA ALA A 157 32.44 -9.01 18.34
C ALA A 157 31.17 -8.17 18.17
N VAL A 158 30.30 -8.55 17.25
CA VAL A 158 28.98 -7.94 17.07
C VAL A 158 28.09 -8.21 18.29
N ASP A 159 28.06 -9.47 18.76
CA ASP A 159 27.27 -9.85 19.94
C ASP A 159 27.82 -9.25 21.26
N ALA A 160 29.10 -8.90 21.31
CA ALA A 160 29.74 -8.31 22.49
C ALA A 160 29.38 -6.80 22.67
N ASN A 161 28.41 -6.33 21.97
CA ASN A 161 27.84 -4.98 22.16
C ASN A 161 28.85 -3.86 21.89
N VAL A 162 29.47 -3.87 20.73
CA VAL A 162 30.18 -2.70 20.23
C VAL A 162 29.10 -1.65 19.88
N PRO A 163 28.95 -0.59 20.67
CA PRO A 163 27.90 0.38 20.42
C PRO A 163 28.14 1.07 19.08
N GLY A 164 27.15 1.07 18.22
CA GLY A 164 27.24 1.79 16.95
C GLY A 164 26.20 1.36 15.91
N ASP A 165 25.85 2.30 15.07
CA ASP A 165 24.93 2.13 13.94
C ASP A 165 25.66 1.48 12.73
N GLY A 166 26.52 0.50 12.98
CA GLY A 166 27.33 -0.14 11.96
C GLY A 166 26.75 -1.45 11.45
N ARG A 167 27.14 -1.81 10.24
CA ARG A 167 26.92 -3.16 9.69
C ARG A 167 28.19 -3.71 9.07
N ILE A 168 28.30 -5.03 9.10
CA ILE A 168 29.38 -5.75 8.43
C ILE A 168 28.76 -6.59 7.32
N LEU A 169 29.26 -6.43 6.13
CA LEU A 169 28.96 -7.28 4.98
C LEU A 169 30.13 -8.25 4.81
N VAL A 170 29.89 -9.53 4.94
CA VAL A 170 30.88 -10.58 4.69
C VAL A 170 30.57 -11.24 3.36
N CYS A 171 31.42 -11.02 2.38
CA CYS A 171 31.38 -11.73 1.11
C CYS A 171 32.34 -12.92 1.19
N TYR A 172 31.78 -14.11 1.19
CA TYR A 172 32.52 -15.36 1.36
C TYR A 172 32.33 -16.28 0.16
N GLN A 173 33.43 -16.78 -0.38
CA GLN A 173 33.44 -17.79 -1.42
C GLN A 173 34.19 -19.02 -0.96
N PRO A 174 33.47 -20.10 -0.60
CA PRO A 174 34.07 -21.29 0.06
C PRO A 174 35.06 -22.03 -0.83
N ASN A 175 34.86 -22.04 -2.14
CA ASN A 175 35.78 -22.61 -3.12
C ASN A 175 35.59 -21.99 -4.51
N THR A 176 36.48 -22.31 -5.46
CA THR A 176 36.46 -21.75 -6.82
C THR A 176 35.25 -22.16 -7.66
N HIS A 177 34.48 -23.15 -7.23
CA HIS A 177 33.33 -23.69 -7.94
C HIS A 177 32.00 -23.33 -7.28
N SER A 178 32.02 -22.71 -6.10
CA SER A 178 30.83 -22.25 -5.38
C SER A 178 30.53 -20.81 -5.73
N GLN A 179 29.25 -20.46 -5.70
CA GLN A 179 28.84 -19.06 -5.74
C GLN A 179 29.30 -18.36 -4.45
N ALA A 180 29.64 -17.08 -4.57
CA ALA A 180 29.90 -16.27 -3.40
C ALA A 180 28.61 -16.09 -2.60
N GLU A 181 28.72 -16.22 -1.28
CA GLU A 181 27.64 -15.96 -0.34
C GLU A 181 27.90 -14.63 0.36
N MET A 182 26.83 -13.89 0.60
CA MET A 182 26.90 -12.63 1.34
C MET A 182 26.15 -12.76 2.65
N TYR A 183 26.85 -12.48 3.73
CA TYR A 183 26.29 -12.42 5.08
C TYR A 183 26.29 -10.97 5.55
N GLU A 184 25.24 -10.59 6.23
CA GLU A 184 25.08 -9.27 6.82
C GLU A 184 24.93 -9.41 8.34
N ALA A 185 25.78 -8.72 9.10
CA ALA A 185 25.71 -8.65 10.54
C ALA A 185 25.62 -7.19 10.98
N TYR A 186 24.78 -6.93 11.96
CA TYR A 186 24.52 -5.60 12.48
C TYR A 186 25.02 -5.50 13.92
N PHE A 187 25.55 -4.34 14.28
CA PHE A 187 25.83 -4.00 15.65
C PHE A 187 24.53 -3.59 16.35
N ASN A 188 24.25 -4.16 17.50
CA ASN A 188 23.13 -3.80 18.36
C ASN A 188 23.55 -2.76 19.40
#